data_6cc798d4439e5abbfd340295ca54693c
#
_entry.id   6cc798d4439e5abbfd340295ca54693c
#
_cell.length_a   1.000
_cell.length_b   1.000
_cell.length_c   1.000
_cell.angle_alpha   90.00
_cell.angle_beta   90.00
_cell.angle_gamma   90.00
#
_symmetry.space_group_name_H-M   'P 1'
#
loop_
_entity.id
_entity.type
_entity.pdbx_description
1 polymer ?
#
loop_
_entity_poly.entity_id
_entity_poly.type
_entity_poly.pdbx_seq_one_letter_code
_entity_poly.pdbx_strand_id
1 'polypeptide(L)'
;LPGPRILVLGDMGEVGHEGPAFHAEAGRYALAKGIDQLLAHGNLVRSAVDVFPGARHFASMDELNDAVLAGLPHASSVLVKGSRFMRMERVVEAVVAHFSNGEP
;
A
#
# COMPACT_ATOMS: atom_id res chain seq x y z
N LEU A 1 1.91 20.05 -11.17
CA LEU A 1 1.78 18.60 -11.32
C LEU A 1 1.03 18.00 -10.16
N PRO A 2 0.26 16.97 -10.43
CA PRO A 2 -0.33 16.24 -9.32
C PRO A 2 0.75 15.62 -8.46
N GLY A 3 0.42 15.37 -7.20
CA GLY A 3 1.33 14.72 -6.29
C GLY A 3 1.51 13.25 -6.63
N PRO A 4 2.26 12.51 -5.81
CA PRO A 4 2.56 11.11 -6.10
C PRO A 4 1.33 10.22 -6.09
N ARG A 5 1.40 9.14 -6.85
CA ARG A 5 0.42 8.06 -6.82
C ARG A 5 0.93 6.99 -5.87
N ILE A 6 0.11 6.67 -4.88
CA ILE A 6 0.51 5.78 -3.79
C ILE A 6 -0.26 4.46 -3.89
N LEU A 7 0.47 3.34 -3.87
CA LEU A 7 -0.14 2.01 -3.74
C LEU A 7 0.11 1.52 -2.32
N VAL A 8 -0.97 1.16 -1.63
CA VAL A 8 -0.91 0.56 -0.30
C VAL A 8 -1.25 -0.92 -0.47
N LEU A 9 -0.30 -1.79 -0.18
CA LEU A 9 -0.41 -3.21 -0.53
C LEU A 9 -0.27 -4.10 0.69
N GLY A 10 -1.25 -4.98 0.91
CA GLY A 10 -1.16 -6.06 1.88
C GLY A 10 -1.00 -7.39 1.18
N ASP A 11 -0.77 -8.44 1.97
CA ASP A 11 -0.60 -9.78 1.41
C ASP A 11 -1.84 -10.21 0.63
N MET A 12 -1.60 -10.82 -0.53
CA MET A 12 -2.63 -11.46 -1.34
C MET A 12 -2.63 -12.94 -0.99
N GLY A 13 -3.38 -13.31 0.04
CA GLY A 13 -3.21 -14.58 0.72
C GLY A 13 -3.70 -15.82 -0.01
N GLU A 14 -4.34 -15.67 -1.16
CA GLU A 14 -4.93 -16.82 -1.85
C GLU A 14 -4.11 -17.29 -3.05
N VAL A 15 -2.85 -16.88 -3.12
CA VAL A 15 -1.99 -17.23 -4.25
C VAL A 15 -1.10 -18.44 -3.96
N GLY A 16 -1.27 -19.09 -2.80
CA GLY A 16 -0.55 -20.33 -2.48
C GLY A 16 0.94 -20.15 -2.37
N HIS A 17 1.69 -21.20 -2.73
CA HIS A 17 3.15 -21.17 -2.62
C HIS A 17 3.80 -20.31 -3.69
N GLU A 18 3.03 -19.81 -4.63
CA GLU A 18 3.53 -18.86 -5.61
C GLU A 18 3.41 -17.42 -5.14
N GLY A 19 3.04 -17.23 -3.88
CA GLY A 19 2.84 -15.91 -3.31
C GLY A 19 3.98 -14.94 -3.50
N PRO A 20 5.23 -15.32 -3.17
CA PRO A 20 6.35 -14.38 -3.35
C PRO A 20 6.53 -13.94 -4.80
N ALA A 21 6.44 -14.87 -5.75
CA ALA A 21 6.57 -14.53 -7.16
C ALA A 21 5.44 -13.62 -7.63
N PHE A 22 4.22 -13.90 -7.18
CA PHE A 22 3.07 -13.08 -7.52
C PHE A 22 3.24 -11.65 -7.00
N HIS A 23 3.71 -11.51 -5.76
CA HIS A 23 3.89 -10.19 -5.17
C HIS A 23 5.02 -9.43 -5.85
N ALA A 24 6.10 -10.10 -6.22
CA ALA A 24 7.18 -9.46 -6.95
C ALA A 24 6.69 -8.95 -8.30
N GLU A 25 5.85 -9.75 -8.98
CA GLU A 25 5.28 -9.34 -10.26
C GLU A 25 4.38 -8.13 -10.09
N ALA A 26 3.57 -8.11 -9.02
CA ALA A 26 2.72 -6.97 -8.73
C ALA A 26 3.53 -5.70 -8.50
N GLY A 27 4.65 -5.82 -7.79
CA GLY A 27 5.53 -4.68 -7.55
C GLY A 27 6.13 -4.14 -8.84
N ARG A 28 6.59 -5.03 -9.71
CA ARG A 28 7.15 -4.63 -11.01
C ARG A 28 6.09 -3.96 -11.88
N TYR A 29 4.88 -4.52 -11.88
CA TYR A 29 3.78 -3.96 -12.66
C TYR A 29 3.42 -2.55 -12.18
N ALA A 30 3.34 -2.37 -10.87
CA ALA A 30 3.02 -1.06 -10.30
C ALA A 30 4.07 -0.03 -10.70
N LEU A 31 5.34 -0.40 -10.64
CA LEU A 31 6.41 0.50 -11.02
C LEU A 31 6.30 0.89 -12.50
N ALA A 32 6.02 -0.10 -13.36
CA ALA A 32 5.90 0.15 -14.80
C ALA A 32 4.70 1.02 -15.12
N LYS A 33 3.64 0.97 -14.30
CA LYS A 33 2.43 1.74 -14.53
C LYS A 33 2.47 3.14 -13.91
N GLY A 34 3.59 3.53 -13.33
CA GLY A 34 3.76 4.89 -12.86
C GLY A 34 3.33 5.13 -11.43
N ILE A 35 3.22 4.07 -10.63
CA ILE A 35 3.04 4.25 -9.19
C ILE A 35 4.34 4.84 -8.64
N ASP A 36 4.23 5.88 -7.84
CA ASP A 36 5.38 6.61 -7.33
C ASP A 36 5.85 6.10 -5.98
N GLN A 37 4.93 5.62 -5.14
CA GLN A 37 5.26 5.14 -3.81
C GLN A 37 4.51 3.83 -3.53
N LEU A 38 5.22 2.88 -2.93
CA LEU A 38 4.62 1.62 -2.48
C LEU A 38 4.79 1.53 -0.97
N LEU A 39 3.67 1.44 -0.27
CA LEU A 39 3.63 1.27 1.19
C LEU A 39 3.00 -0.08 1.48
N ALA A 40 3.68 -0.92 2.25
CA ALA A 40 3.28 -2.31 2.37
C ALA A 40 3.32 -2.83 3.80
N HIS A 41 2.44 -3.79 4.09
CA HIS A 41 2.42 -4.50 5.36
C HIS A 41 2.03 -5.96 5.11
N GLY A 42 2.79 -6.89 5.67
CA GLY A 42 2.57 -8.31 5.52
C GLY A 42 3.87 -9.04 5.22
N ASN A 43 3.80 -10.36 5.14
CA ASN A 43 4.99 -11.18 4.91
C ASN A 43 5.26 -11.40 3.42
N LEU A 44 4.24 -11.80 2.66
CA LEU A 44 4.41 -12.09 1.24
C LEU A 44 4.72 -10.83 0.44
N VAL A 45 4.19 -9.71 0.87
CA VAL A 45 4.35 -8.45 0.18
C VAL A 45 5.79 -7.95 0.19
N ARG A 46 6.66 -8.53 1.01
CA ARG A 46 8.08 -8.17 1.01
C ARG A 46 8.72 -8.38 -0.35
N SER A 47 8.24 -9.37 -1.10
CA SER A 47 8.75 -9.60 -2.46
C SER A 47 8.43 -8.42 -3.39
N ALA A 48 7.30 -7.75 -3.19
CA ALA A 48 6.98 -6.55 -3.96
C ALA A 48 7.88 -5.38 -3.55
N VAL A 49 8.15 -5.27 -2.25
CA VAL A 49 9.02 -4.21 -1.73
C VAL A 49 10.43 -4.36 -2.32
N ASP A 50 10.91 -5.59 -2.44
CA ASP A 50 12.26 -5.85 -2.92
C ASP A 50 12.49 -5.38 -4.36
N VAL A 51 11.43 -5.34 -5.18
CA VAL A 51 11.57 -4.99 -6.60
C VAL A 51 11.09 -3.58 -6.91
N PHE A 52 10.65 -2.83 -5.92
CA PHE A 52 10.14 -1.47 -6.12
C PHE A 52 11.08 -0.48 -5.40
N PRO A 53 11.87 0.30 -6.13
CA PRO A 53 12.81 1.23 -5.49
C PRO A 53 12.09 2.23 -4.60
N GLY A 54 12.57 2.38 -3.38
CA GLY A 54 11.97 3.32 -2.43
C GLY A 54 10.74 2.81 -1.72
N ALA A 55 10.32 1.57 -1.96
CA ALA A 55 9.18 1.01 -1.27
C ALA A 55 9.46 0.89 0.23
N ARG A 56 8.39 1.03 1.03
CA ARG A 56 8.51 0.98 2.49
C ARG A 56 7.62 -0.12 3.03
N HIS A 57 8.16 -0.91 3.94
CA HIS A 57 7.46 -1.99 4.61
C HIS A 57 7.25 -1.64 6.07
N PHE A 58 6.05 -1.88 6.57
CA PHE A 58 5.68 -1.54 7.95
C PHE A 58 5.34 -2.80 8.73
N ALA A 59 5.79 -2.84 9.97
CA ALA A 59 5.61 -4.01 10.83
C ALA A 59 4.19 -4.14 11.35
N SER A 60 3.43 -3.05 11.39
CA SER A 60 2.08 -3.08 11.92
C SER A 60 1.14 -2.28 11.02
N MET A 61 -0.15 -2.57 11.17
CA MET A 61 -1.19 -1.83 10.46
C MET A 61 -1.21 -0.36 10.93
N ASP A 62 -0.96 -0.11 12.20
CA ASP A 62 -0.96 1.26 12.72
C ASP A 62 0.16 2.09 12.07
N GLU A 63 1.35 1.50 11.94
CA GLU A 63 2.45 2.19 11.28
C GLU A 63 2.14 2.45 9.81
N LEU A 64 1.54 1.47 9.14
CA LEU A 64 1.12 1.65 7.75
C LEU A 64 0.13 2.80 7.63
N ASN A 65 -0.88 2.83 8.48
CA ASN A 65 -1.89 3.88 8.45
C ASN A 65 -1.27 5.26 8.67
N ASP A 66 -0.35 5.37 9.62
CA ASP A 66 0.33 6.63 9.89
C ASP A 66 1.08 7.13 8.65
N ALA A 67 1.76 6.22 7.97
CA ALA A 67 2.52 6.58 6.76
C ALA A 67 1.59 7.01 5.63
N VAL A 68 0.44 6.32 5.47
CA VAL A 68 -0.53 6.70 4.46
C VAL A 68 -1.07 8.10 4.74
N LEU A 69 -1.46 8.35 5.98
CA LEU A 69 -2.02 9.65 6.35
C LEU A 69 -1.00 10.78 6.15
N ALA A 70 0.27 10.50 6.44
CA ALA A 70 1.33 11.49 6.24
C ALA A 70 1.51 11.85 4.76
N GLY A 71 1.22 10.91 3.86
CA GLY A 71 1.36 11.15 2.43
C GLY A 71 0.15 11.78 1.76
N LEU A 72 -1.02 11.76 2.43
CA LEU A 72 -2.27 12.21 1.81
C LEU A 72 -2.22 13.64 1.29
N PRO A 73 -1.66 14.61 2.02
CA PRO A 73 -1.69 16.01 1.55
C PRO A 73 -1.02 16.21 0.20
N HIS A 74 -0.13 15.30 -0.18
CA HIS A 74 0.65 15.44 -1.41
C HIS A 74 0.24 14.45 -2.50
N ALA A 75 -0.57 13.44 -2.16
CA ALA A 75 -0.90 12.38 -3.09
C ALA A 75 -1.94 12.81 -4.11
N SER A 76 -1.78 12.38 -5.35
CA SER A 76 -2.81 12.57 -6.38
C SER A 76 -3.83 11.44 -6.31
N SER A 77 -3.42 10.26 -5.86
CA SER A 77 -4.33 9.13 -5.69
C SER A 77 -3.71 8.12 -4.73
N VAL A 78 -4.58 7.36 -4.07
CA VAL A 78 -4.17 6.29 -3.17
C VAL A 78 -5.01 5.05 -3.51
N LEU A 79 -4.33 3.96 -3.85
CA LEU A 79 -4.98 2.69 -4.17
C LEU A 79 -4.62 1.68 -3.09
N VAL A 80 -5.64 1.04 -2.50
CA VAL A 80 -5.44 0.09 -1.40
C VAL A 80 -5.84 -1.29 -1.88
N LYS A 81 -4.94 -2.28 -1.75
CA LYS A 81 -5.18 -3.66 -2.16
C LYS A 81 -4.64 -4.64 -1.14
N GLY A 82 -5.34 -5.77 -0.99
CA GLY A 82 -4.92 -6.84 -0.10
C GLY A 82 -6.03 -7.88 -0.01
N SER A 83 -5.71 -9.08 0.50
CA SER A 83 -6.73 -10.09 0.69
C SER A 83 -7.58 -9.78 1.92
N ARG A 84 -8.71 -10.48 2.04
CA ARG A 84 -9.67 -10.20 3.11
C ARG A 84 -9.07 -10.37 4.50
N PHE A 85 -8.23 -11.39 4.68
CA PHE A 85 -7.69 -11.64 6.01
C PHE A 85 -6.73 -10.53 6.47
N MET A 86 -6.23 -9.71 5.54
CA MET A 86 -5.38 -8.57 5.90
C MET A 86 -6.19 -7.39 6.41
N ARG A 87 -7.50 -7.38 6.16
CA ARG A 87 -8.39 -6.31 6.62
C ARG A 87 -7.87 -4.94 6.21
N MET A 88 -7.52 -4.81 4.93
CA MET A 88 -6.97 -3.56 4.41
C MET A 88 -8.01 -2.44 4.39
N GLU A 89 -9.30 -2.78 4.57
CA GLU A 89 -10.32 -1.75 4.75
C GLU A 89 -10.00 -0.84 5.93
N ARG A 90 -9.17 -1.29 6.86
CA ARG A 90 -8.73 -0.43 7.96
C ARG A 90 -7.95 0.79 7.47
N VAL A 91 -7.20 0.64 6.37
CA VAL A 91 -6.52 1.77 5.75
C VAL A 91 -7.54 2.74 5.17
N VAL A 92 -8.54 2.19 4.46
CA VAL A 92 -9.59 3.03 3.89
C VAL A 92 -10.34 3.77 4.98
N GLU A 93 -10.66 3.07 6.08
CA GLU A 93 -11.35 3.69 7.20
C GLU A 93 -10.54 4.82 7.83
N ALA A 94 -9.23 4.63 7.95
CA ALA A 94 -8.36 5.66 8.50
C ALA A 94 -8.33 6.89 7.60
N VAL A 95 -8.28 6.68 6.28
CA VAL A 95 -8.29 7.77 5.32
C VAL A 95 -9.61 8.54 5.39
N VAL A 96 -10.74 7.81 5.41
CA VAL A 96 -12.05 8.43 5.48
C VAL A 96 -12.20 9.23 6.77
N ALA A 97 -11.76 8.66 7.90
CA ALA A 97 -11.84 9.35 9.19
C ALA A 97 -10.98 10.61 9.17
N HIS A 98 -9.82 10.57 8.55
CA HIS A 98 -8.95 11.72 8.44
C HIS A 98 -9.64 12.88 7.74
N PHE A 99 -10.26 12.60 6.59
CA PHE A 99 -10.96 13.64 5.85
C PHE A 99 -12.20 14.14 6.58
N SER A 100 -12.91 13.25 7.26
CA SER A 100 -14.12 13.65 8.00
C SER A 100 -13.80 14.53 9.20
N ASN A 101 -12.69 14.23 9.90
CA ASN A 101 -12.31 14.93 11.12
C ASN A 101 -11.44 16.15 10.86
N GLY A 102 -10.75 16.18 9.74
CA GLY A 102 -9.83 17.25 9.41
C GLY A 102 -10.45 18.36 8.58
N GLU A 103 -11.72 18.25 8.27
CA GLU A 103 -12.38 19.24 7.44
C GLU A 103 -12.54 20.56 8.17
N PRO A 104 -12.10 21.64 7.56
CA PRO A 104 -12.34 22.96 8.14
C PRO A 104 -13.80 23.29 8.17
#